data_cb27aa99bd8dd4d0b1fdaf9a5c97a33f
#
_entry.id   cb27aa99bd8dd4d0b1fdaf9a5c97a33f
#
_cell.length_a   1.000
_cell.length_b   1.000
_cell.length_c   1.000
_cell.angle_alpha   90.00
_cell.angle_beta   90.00
_cell.angle_gamma   90.00
#
_symmetry.space_group_name_H-M   'P 1'
#
loop_
_entity.id
_entity.type
_entity.pdbx_description
1 polymer ?
#
loop_
_entity_poly.entity_id
_entity_poly.type
_entity_poly.pdbx_seq_one_letter_code
_entity_poly.pdbx_strand_id
1 'polypeptide(L)'
;MWNFKYKNQYLNYVSDLMQDTAVQSMRLLPQHRAGVSCYHHSVLVSYASWRVCDWLGLDARAAARGGLLHDFYLYNWRDAASHPGIRHGSQHPEVALRNARARFSLTWREEDIILSHMFPYTPTKVYRCLESAVVSTMDKLCACLLYTSPS
;
A
#
# COMPACT_ATOMS: atom_id res chain seq x y z
N MET A 1 15.09 15.55 -0.89
CA MET A 1 16.07 15.04 0.11
C MET A 1 15.32 14.58 1.36
N TRP A 2 15.62 13.39 1.85
CA TRP A 2 15.05 12.91 3.09
C TRP A 2 15.62 13.70 4.26
N ASN A 3 14.79 14.43 4.97
CA ASN A 3 15.18 14.99 6.25
C ASN A 3 15.31 13.83 7.25
N PHE A 4 16.46 13.71 7.90
CA PHE A 4 16.79 12.62 8.80
C PHE A 4 15.75 12.45 9.92
N LYS A 5 15.21 13.54 10.44
CA LYS A 5 14.17 13.54 11.46
C LYS A 5 12.90 12.84 10.98
N TYR A 6 12.44 13.17 9.77
CA TYR A 6 11.24 12.57 9.18
C TYR A 6 11.45 11.10 8.85
N LYS A 7 12.63 10.73 8.37
CA LYS A 7 12.96 9.34 8.10
C LYS A 7 12.83 8.48 9.36
N ASN A 8 13.38 8.93 10.49
CA ASN A 8 13.32 8.19 11.74
C ASN A 8 11.90 8.04 12.26
N GLN A 9 11.08 9.10 12.19
CA GLN A 9 9.68 9.03 12.60
C GLN A 9 8.90 8.03 11.76
N TYR A 10 9.09 8.07 10.45
CA TYR A 10 8.45 7.14 9.53
C TYR A 10 8.85 5.69 9.84
N LEU A 11 10.14 5.43 9.97
CA LEU A 11 10.65 4.09 10.24
C LEU A 11 10.14 3.51 11.56
N ASN A 12 9.92 4.36 12.58
CA ASN A 12 9.33 3.91 13.83
C ASN A 12 7.94 3.29 13.64
N TYR A 13 7.18 3.78 12.65
CA TYR A 13 5.84 3.25 12.38
C TYR A 13 5.83 1.98 11.53
N VAL A 14 6.83 1.76 10.71
CA VAL A 14 6.80 0.68 9.70
C VAL A 14 7.96 -0.31 9.80
N SER A 15 8.90 -0.14 10.73
CA SER A 15 10.08 -1.01 10.81
C SER A 15 9.73 -2.48 11.00
N ASP A 16 8.71 -2.79 11.79
CA ASP A 16 8.24 -4.17 11.98
C ASP A 16 7.74 -4.78 10.66
N LEU A 17 7.00 -4.00 9.87
CA LEU A 17 6.52 -4.43 8.55
C LEU A 17 7.68 -4.64 7.58
N MET A 18 8.61 -3.69 7.53
CA MET A 18 9.76 -3.76 6.62
C MET A 18 10.69 -4.93 6.93
N GLN A 19 10.75 -5.37 8.18
CA GLN A 19 11.56 -6.52 8.60
C GLN A 19 10.88 -7.87 8.33
N ASP A 20 9.59 -7.86 8.03
CA ASP A 20 8.84 -9.08 7.76
C ASP A 20 9.25 -9.68 6.41
N THR A 21 9.48 -10.99 6.40
CA THR A 21 9.95 -11.69 5.20
C THR A 21 8.93 -11.69 4.07
N ALA A 22 7.63 -11.76 4.37
CA ALA A 22 6.59 -11.71 3.35
C ALA A 22 6.48 -10.30 2.75
N VAL A 23 6.65 -9.25 3.55
CA VAL A 23 6.71 -7.88 3.04
C VAL A 23 7.92 -7.73 2.12
N GLN A 24 9.09 -8.23 2.51
CA GLN A 24 10.28 -8.18 1.67
C GLN A 24 10.11 -8.97 0.37
N SER A 25 9.33 -10.05 0.38
CA SER A 25 9.06 -10.83 -0.85
C SER A 25 8.35 -10.03 -1.94
N MET A 26 7.69 -8.92 -1.58
CA MET A 26 7.07 -8.02 -2.54
C MET A 26 8.09 -7.39 -3.51
N ARG A 27 9.38 -7.43 -3.18
CA ARG A 27 10.45 -6.98 -4.08
C ARG A 27 10.54 -7.83 -5.35
N LEU A 28 10.05 -9.07 -5.30
CA LEU A 28 10.06 -10.01 -6.42
C LEU A 28 8.80 -9.92 -7.28
N LEU A 29 7.82 -9.12 -6.86
CA LEU A 29 6.55 -8.99 -7.57
C LEU A 29 6.52 -7.71 -8.41
N PRO A 30 6.05 -7.79 -9.66
CA PRO A 30 5.98 -6.62 -10.52
C PRO A 30 4.82 -5.70 -10.10
N GLN A 31 5.01 -4.41 -10.31
CA GLN A 31 3.96 -3.42 -10.22
C GLN A 31 3.55 -2.96 -11.64
N HIS A 32 2.90 -1.82 -11.77
CA HIS A 32 2.34 -1.35 -13.04
C HIS A 32 3.36 -1.20 -14.15
N ARG A 33 4.62 -0.95 -13.81
CA ARG A 33 5.69 -0.71 -14.77
C ARG A 33 6.81 -1.74 -14.58
N ALA A 34 7.41 -2.14 -15.70
CA ALA A 34 8.60 -2.99 -15.68
C ALA A 34 9.73 -2.28 -14.92
N GLY A 35 10.41 -3.02 -14.04
CA GLY A 35 11.50 -2.48 -13.21
C GLY A 35 11.05 -1.85 -11.90
N VAL A 36 9.74 -1.71 -11.66
CA VAL A 36 9.20 -1.23 -10.39
C VAL A 36 8.56 -2.40 -9.66
N SER A 37 9.09 -2.73 -8.48
CA SER A 37 8.52 -3.80 -7.65
C SER A 37 7.31 -3.31 -6.86
N CYS A 38 6.46 -4.24 -6.48
CA CYS A 38 5.34 -3.99 -5.58
C CYS A 38 5.82 -3.38 -4.25
N TYR A 39 6.96 -3.84 -3.73
CA TYR A 39 7.58 -3.28 -2.52
C TYR A 39 7.95 -1.81 -2.71
N HIS A 40 8.64 -1.48 -3.78
CA HIS A 40 9.07 -0.10 -4.06
C HIS A 40 7.87 0.84 -4.14
N HIS A 41 6.86 0.45 -4.91
CA HIS A 41 5.60 1.22 -5.03
C HIS A 41 4.93 1.39 -3.67
N SER A 42 4.82 0.33 -2.89
CA SER A 42 4.15 0.36 -1.59
C SER A 42 4.88 1.24 -0.58
N VAL A 43 6.22 1.23 -0.57
CA VAL A 43 7.00 2.12 0.29
C VAL A 43 6.80 3.58 -0.11
N LEU A 44 6.77 3.88 -1.39
CA LEU A 44 6.56 5.24 -1.88
C LEU A 44 5.16 5.76 -1.49
N VAL A 45 4.13 4.94 -1.69
CA VAL A 45 2.74 5.27 -1.29
C VAL A 45 2.67 5.47 0.22
N SER A 46 3.27 4.57 0.98
CA SER A 46 3.31 4.62 2.45
C SER A 46 3.93 5.92 2.94
N TYR A 47 5.11 6.27 2.44
CA TYR A 47 5.82 7.47 2.86
C TYR A 47 5.07 8.76 2.48
N ALA A 48 4.59 8.83 1.24
CA ALA A 48 3.85 10.01 0.77
C ALA A 48 2.55 10.20 1.58
N SER A 49 1.83 9.11 1.83
CA SER A 49 0.60 9.14 2.62
C SER A 49 0.86 9.55 4.07
N TRP A 50 1.93 9.01 4.67
CA TRP A 50 2.36 9.41 6.01
C TRP A 50 2.63 10.91 6.09
N ARG A 51 3.37 11.47 5.12
CA ARG A 51 3.70 12.90 5.09
C ARG A 51 2.45 13.77 5.00
N VAL A 52 1.52 13.42 4.12
CA VAL A 52 0.28 14.18 3.96
C VAL A 52 -0.58 14.09 5.21
N CYS A 53 -0.75 12.91 5.77
CA CYS A 53 -1.56 12.72 6.98
C CYS A 53 -0.94 13.41 8.20
N ASP A 54 0.37 13.37 8.34
CA ASP A 54 1.07 14.09 9.41
C ASP A 54 0.83 15.60 9.30
N TRP A 55 0.94 16.14 8.09
CA TRP A 55 0.70 17.55 7.82
C TRP A 55 -0.76 17.96 8.09
N LEU A 56 -1.71 17.09 7.78
CA LEU A 56 -3.14 17.36 7.98
C LEU A 56 -3.62 17.07 9.40
N GLY A 57 -2.78 16.53 10.28
CA GLY A 57 -3.19 16.15 11.64
C GLY A 57 -4.05 14.91 11.70
N LEU A 58 -3.99 14.04 10.69
CA LEU A 58 -4.69 12.76 10.64
C LEU A 58 -3.84 11.65 11.27
N ASP A 59 -4.37 10.41 11.29
CA ASP A 59 -3.66 9.24 11.80
C ASP A 59 -2.52 8.84 10.83
N ALA A 60 -1.37 9.49 10.97
CA ALA A 60 -0.22 9.26 10.10
C ALA A 60 0.34 7.84 10.23
N ARG A 61 0.27 7.23 11.44
CA ARG A 61 0.69 5.85 11.64
C ARG A 61 -0.16 4.89 10.82
N ALA A 62 -1.48 5.05 10.86
CA ALA A 62 -2.38 4.23 10.06
C ALA A 62 -2.12 4.40 8.56
N ALA A 63 -1.88 5.62 8.10
CA ALA A 63 -1.56 5.90 6.70
C ALA A 63 -0.26 5.23 6.26
N ALA A 64 0.78 5.30 7.10
CA ALA A 64 2.06 4.65 6.82
C ALA A 64 1.91 3.13 6.71
N ARG A 65 1.29 2.52 7.70
CA ARG A 65 1.14 1.06 7.78
C ARG A 65 0.16 0.53 6.74
N GLY A 66 -1.00 1.14 6.63
CA GLY A 66 -1.99 0.77 5.62
C GLY A 66 -1.48 0.98 4.20
N GLY A 67 -0.76 2.07 3.98
CA GLY A 67 -0.13 2.34 2.69
C GLY A 67 0.92 1.29 2.31
N LEU A 68 1.73 0.84 3.26
CA LEU A 68 2.72 -0.20 3.00
C LEU A 68 2.08 -1.56 2.68
N LEU A 69 0.92 -1.83 3.24
CA LEU A 69 0.23 -3.11 3.11
C LEU A 69 -0.92 -3.10 2.08
N HIS A 70 -1.19 -1.96 1.42
CA HIS A 70 -2.37 -1.89 0.55
C HIS A 70 -2.33 -2.89 -0.60
N ASP A 71 -1.16 -3.23 -1.11
CA ASP A 71 -0.95 -4.20 -2.18
C ASP A 71 -0.28 -5.50 -1.70
N PHE A 72 -0.54 -5.90 -0.47
CA PHE A 72 0.02 -7.12 0.14
C PHE A 72 -0.71 -8.38 -0.31
N TYR A 73 -0.95 -8.51 -1.62
CA TYR A 73 -1.66 -9.65 -2.19
C TYR A 73 -0.76 -10.87 -2.44
N LEU A 74 0.55 -10.72 -2.55
CA LEU A 74 1.59 -11.77 -2.54
C LEU A 74 1.53 -12.77 -3.71
N TYR A 75 1.10 -12.32 -4.89
CA TYR A 75 1.18 -13.11 -6.12
C TYR A 75 1.62 -12.20 -7.29
N ASN A 76 2.07 -12.83 -8.39
CA ASN A 76 2.37 -12.09 -9.61
C ASN A 76 1.06 -11.86 -10.39
N TRP A 77 0.53 -10.63 -10.35
CA TRP A 77 -0.75 -10.32 -10.98
C TRP A 77 -0.73 -10.51 -12.50
N ARG A 78 0.45 -10.49 -13.12
CA ARG A 78 0.61 -10.71 -14.56
C ARG A 78 0.55 -12.18 -14.95
N ASP A 79 0.68 -13.07 -13.99
CA ASP A 79 0.61 -14.51 -14.19
C ASP A 79 -0.68 -15.06 -13.57
N ALA A 80 -1.68 -15.31 -14.40
CA ALA A 80 -2.99 -15.80 -13.94
C ALA A 80 -2.88 -17.16 -13.21
N ALA A 81 -1.89 -17.97 -13.54
CA ALA A 81 -1.69 -19.26 -12.87
C ALA A 81 -1.24 -19.11 -11.42
N SER A 82 -0.67 -17.96 -11.03
CA SER A 82 -0.23 -17.70 -9.67
C SER A 82 -1.37 -17.33 -8.72
N HIS A 83 -2.58 -17.03 -9.25
CA HIS A 83 -3.75 -16.65 -8.44
C HIS A 83 -5.03 -17.18 -9.06
N PRO A 84 -5.17 -18.51 -9.16
CA PRO A 84 -6.34 -19.11 -9.82
C PRO A 84 -7.63 -18.72 -9.13
N GLY A 85 -8.66 -18.35 -9.93
CA GLY A 85 -9.97 -17.95 -9.43
C GLY A 85 -10.04 -16.54 -8.85
N ILE A 86 -8.95 -15.79 -8.81
CA ILE A 86 -8.93 -14.41 -8.28
C ILE A 86 -8.90 -13.41 -9.43
N ARG A 87 -9.87 -12.52 -9.46
CA ARG A 87 -9.87 -11.35 -10.36
C ARG A 87 -9.07 -10.24 -9.72
N HIS A 88 -7.82 -10.06 -10.17
CA HIS A 88 -6.87 -9.16 -9.54
C HIS A 88 -7.44 -7.74 -9.37
N GLY A 89 -7.97 -7.14 -10.43
CA GLY A 89 -8.42 -5.75 -10.38
C GLY A 89 -9.45 -5.47 -9.28
N SER A 90 -10.44 -6.36 -9.10
CA SER A 90 -11.51 -6.16 -8.13
C SER A 90 -11.29 -6.85 -6.80
N GLN A 91 -10.45 -7.87 -6.73
CA GLN A 91 -10.33 -8.73 -5.54
C GLN A 91 -8.99 -8.62 -4.81
N HIS A 92 -7.97 -7.98 -5.40
CA HIS A 92 -6.68 -7.91 -4.72
C HIS A 92 -6.72 -7.14 -3.38
N PRO A 93 -7.58 -6.13 -3.18
CA PRO A 93 -7.67 -5.51 -1.84
C PRO A 93 -8.12 -6.48 -0.75
N GLU A 94 -9.07 -7.35 -1.06
CA GLU A 94 -9.53 -8.35 -0.08
C GLU A 94 -8.45 -9.40 0.21
N VAL A 95 -7.70 -9.81 -0.81
CA VAL A 95 -6.56 -10.72 -0.63
C VAL A 95 -5.48 -10.06 0.21
N ALA A 96 -5.15 -8.81 -0.08
CA ALA A 96 -4.16 -8.05 0.68
C ALA A 96 -4.55 -7.92 2.15
N LEU A 97 -5.83 -7.61 2.41
CA LEU A 97 -6.34 -7.51 3.79
C LEU A 97 -6.27 -8.84 4.52
N ARG A 98 -6.66 -9.92 3.88
CA ARG A 98 -6.59 -11.26 4.47
C ARG A 98 -5.16 -11.63 4.83
N ASN A 99 -4.21 -11.40 3.92
CA ASN A 99 -2.80 -11.68 4.16
C ASN A 99 -2.23 -10.82 5.30
N ALA A 100 -2.59 -9.54 5.34
CA ALA A 100 -2.13 -8.63 6.38
C ALA A 100 -2.67 -9.04 7.76
N ARG A 101 -3.96 -9.39 7.85
CA ARG A 101 -4.58 -9.88 9.09
C ARG A 101 -3.91 -11.14 9.62
N ALA A 102 -3.46 -12.01 8.74
CA ALA A 102 -2.83 -13.27 9.13
C ALA A 102 -1.45 -13.05 9.79
N ARG A 103 -0.80 -11.92 9.55
CA ARG A 103 0.56 -11.67 10.01
C ARG A 103 0.70 -10.51 10.99
N PHE A 104 -0.20 -9.55 10.99
CA PHE A 104 -0.06 -8.31 11.76
C PHE A 104 -1.35 -7.97 12.50
N SER A 105 -1.21 -7.28 13.64
CA SER A 105 -2.35 -6.64 14.30
C SER A 105 -2.64 -5.32 13.61
N LEU A 106 -3.83 -5.16 13.09
CA LEU A 106 -4.23 -3.99 12.33
C LEU A 106 -5.31 -3.19 13.09
N THR A 107 -5.24 -1.87 13.00
CA THR A 107 -6.34 -1.02 13.43
C THR A 107 -7.43 -1.02 12.35
N TRP A 108 -8.63 -0.58 12.70
CA TRP A 108 -9.73 -0.52 11.73
C TRP A 108 -9.42 0.45 10.58
N ARG A 109 -8.66 1.54 10.85
CA ARG A 109 -8.22 2.47 9.80
C ARG A 109 -7.26 1.81 8.83
N GLU A 110 -6.31 1.05 9.35
CA GLU A 110 -5.36 0.29 8.51
C GLU A 110 -6.10 -0.71 7.63
N GLU A 111 -7.08 -1.42 8.18
CA GLU A 111 -7.91 -2.34 7.40
C GLU A 111 -8.72 -1.63 6.33
N ASP A 112 -9.33 -0.50 6.67
CA ASP A 112 -10.12 0.29 5.72
C ASP A 112 -9.25 0.81 4.57
N ILE A 113 -8.05 1.29 4.88
CA ILE A 113 -7.07 1.74 3.88
C ILE A 113 -6.81 0.64 2.85
N ILE A 114 -6.51 -0.56 3.33
CA ILE A 114 -6.21 -1.70 2.45
C ILE A 114 -7.43 -2.05 1.60
N LEU A 115 -8.59 -2.15 2.23
CA LEU A 115 -9.81 -2.64 1.57
C LEU A 115 -10.36 -1.66 0.54
N SER A 116 -10.24 -0.34 0.78
CA SER A 116 -10.92 0.68 -0.03
C SER A 116 -10.00 1.40 -1.03
N HIS A 117 -8.72 1.03 -1.12
CA HIS A 117 -7.77 1.80 -1.93
C HIS A 117 -8.10 1.82 -3.44
N MET A 118 -8.90 0.87 -3.93
CA MET A 118 -9.31 0.80 -5.33
C MET A 118 -10.58 1.57 -5.63
N PHE A 119 -11.25 2.17 -4.62
CA PHE A 119 -12.41 3.02 -4.90
C PHE A 119 -12.01 4.18 -5.85
N PRO A 120 -12.80 4.55 -6.87
CA PRO A 120 -14.16 4.05 -7.17
C PRO A 120 -14.21 2.83 -8.10
N TYR A 121 -13.08 2.23 -8.48
CA TYR A 121 -13.07 1.02 -9.31
C TYR A 121 -13.86 -0.12 -8.63
N THR A 122 -13.74 -0.24 -7.30
CA THR A 122 -14.58 -1.10 -6.48
C THR A 122 -15.63 -0.25 -5.76
N PRO A 123 -16.79 0.02 -6.39
CA PRO A 123 -17.71 1.08 -5.93
C PRO A 123 -18.38 0.78 -4.61
N THR A 124 -18.43 -0.48 -4.17
CA THR A 124 -19.01 -0.88 -2.90
C THR A 124 -18.05 -0.70 -1.71
N LYS A 125 -16.77 -0.47 -1.97
CA LYS A 125 -15.73 -0.31 -0.94
C LYS A 125 -15.37 1.16 -0.78
N VAL A 126 -16.33 1.94 -0.26
CA VAL A 126 -16.17 3.40 -0.07
C VAL A 126 -15.25 3.66 1.13
N TYR A 127 -14.49 4.75 1.08
CA TYR A 127 -13.64 5.19 2.19
C TYR A 127 -14.47 5.43 3.45
N ARG A 128 -14.05 4.88 4.58
CA ARG A 128 -14.67 5.08 5.89
C ARG A 128 -13.90 6.06 6.76
N CYS A 129 -12.73 6.50 6.32
CA CYS A 129 -11.93 7.53 7.00
C CYS A 129 -11.14 8.34 5.98
N LEU A 130 -10.67 9.53 6.41
CA LEU A 130 -9.91 10.42 5.53
C LEU A 130 -8.54 9.84 5.16
N GLU A 131 -7.94 9.09 6.05
CA GLU A 131 -6.67 8.41 5.78
C GLU A 131 -6.79 7.48 4.57
N SER A 132 -7.90 6.78 4.43
CA SER A 132 -8.16 5.93 3.26
C SER A 132 -8.21 6.73 1.97
N ALA A 133 -8.86 7.89 1.98
CA ALA A 133 -8.92 8.79 0.82
C ALA A 133 -7.52 9.29 0.45
N VAL A 134 -6.69 9.63 1.43
CA VAL A 134 -5.32 10.08 1.21
C VAL A 134 -4.49 8.96 0.58
N VAL A 135 -4.51 7.78 1.17
CA VAL A 135 -3.70 6.64 0.66
C VAL A 135 -4.14 6.25 -0.75
N SER A 136 -5.44 6.18 -1.00
CA SER A 136 -5.97 5.87 -2.34
C SER A 136 -5.52 6.90 -3.37
N THR A 137 -5.52 8.18 -3.01
CA THR A 137 -5.05 9.28 -3.89
C THR A 137 -3.54 9.16 -4.13
N MET A 138 -2.75 8.94 -3.08
CA MET A 138 -1.30 8.79 -3.21
C MET A 138 -0.94 7.55 -4.03
N ASP A 139 -1.67 6.45 -3.88
CA ASP A 139 -1.49 5.26 -4.70
C ASP A 139 -1.61 5.59 -6.18
N LYS A 140 -2.66 6.30 -6.58
CA LYS A 140 -2.89 6.67 -7.97
C LYS A 140 -1.85 7.67 -8.48
N LEU A 141 -1.48 8.65 -7.66
CA LEU A 141 -0.45 9.63 -8.02
C LEU A 141 0.93 8.97 -8.16
N CYS A 142 1.31 8.10 -7.24
CA CYS A 142 2.58 7.38 -7.31
C CYS A 142 2.63 6.45 -8.53
N ALA A 143 1.54 5.77 -8.84
CA ALA A 143 1.45 4.94 -10.03
C ALA A 143 1.65 5.77 -11.31
N CYS A 144 1.02 6.95 -11.40
CA CYS A 144 1.18 7.85 -12.53
C CYS A 144 2.63 8.36 -12.65
N LEU A 145 3.24 8.79 -11.53
CA LEU A 145 4.62 9.30 -11.53
C LEU A 145 5.62 8.22 -11.94
N LEU A 146 5.48 7.01 -11.39
CA LEU A 146 6.34 5.90 -11.75
C LEU A 146 6.10 5.44 -13.19
N TYR A 147 4.87 5.55 -13.68
CA TYR A 147 4.51 5.18 -15.04
C TYR A 147 5.09 6.16 -16.08
N THR A 148 5.16 7.45 -15.74
CA THR A 148 5.63 8.51 -16.64
C THR A 148 7.11 8.81 -16.49
N SER A 149 7.79 8.30 -15.47
CA SER A 149 9.22 8.51 -15.28
C SER A 149 10.00 7.94 -16.48
N PRO A 150 10.94 8.69 -17.04
CA PRO A 150 11.83 8.13 -18.06
C PRO A 150 12.62 6.96 -17.47
N SER A 151 12.67 5.90 -18.21
CA SER A 151 13.41 4.69 -17.82
C SER A 151 14.92 4.89 -17.95
#